data_5f55a248e5976dd4acfa6d1a3a857935
#
_entry.id   5f55a248e5976dd4acfa6d1a3a857935
#
_cell.length_a   1.000
_cell.length_b   1.000
_cell.length_c   1.000
_cell.angle_alpha   90.00
_cell.angle_beta   90.00
_cell.angle_gamma   90.00
#
_symmetry.space_group_name_H-M   'P 1'
#
loop_
_entity.id
_entity.type
_entity.pdbx_description
1 polymer ?
#
loop_
_entity_poly.entity_id
_entity_poly.type
_entity_poly.pdbx_seq_one_letter_code
_entity_poly.pdbx_strand_id
1 'polypeptide(L)'
;MGEFVSMGFKKNLGKAKNHIKYIAFRQRSDGKHYGLFNDRSNNVDVYKFNKSLEDKKISHSSSAKIHTLIFSMSGDEFKKSGFQEEDYKTMVRNIMEDWQLKEGKRVEWVGAIHNEDGHPHVHVAIKSTYKDRDGIERKLNLSVGREEREWFRKQFREEKDQIRGPEWNDRYRRGRNKGQSLDITKQFVKNLKFQIKMRQLEAEYEKDMEQLRAHRRSQRRSR
;
A
#
# COMPACT_ATOMS: atom_id res chain seq x y z
N MET A 1 -10.04 -17.33 -1.40
CA MET A 1 -9.33 -16.19 -2.04
C MET A 1 -8.34 -15.63 -1.05
N GLY A 2 -7.13 -15.30 -1.48
CA GLY A 2 -6.07 -14.90 -0.56
C GLY A 2 -5.85 -13.41 -0.57
N GLU A 3 -5.65 -12.84 0.58
CA GLU A 3 -5.18 -11.49 0.74
C GLU A 3 -3.74 -11.39 0.24
N PHE A 4 -3.44 -10.35 -0.49
CA PHE A 4 -2.08 -10.06 -0.91
C PHE A 4 -1.54 -8.84 -0.15
N VAL A 5 -0.38 -9.03 0.47
CA VAL A 5 0.38 -7.94 1.08
C VAL A 5 1.80 -7.96 0.54
N SER A 6 2.23 -6.84 -0.02
CA SER A 6 3.61 -6.61 -0.44
C SER A 6 4.25 -5.54 0.42
N MET A 7 5.54 -5.68 0.68
CA MET A 7 6.33 -4.74 1.47
C MET A 7 7.63 -4.41 0.76
N GLY A 8 8.06 -3.16 0.89
CA GLY A 8 9.31 -2.69 0.30
C GLY A 8 9.77 -1.38 0.91
N PHE A 9 10.80 -0.78 0.33
CA PHE A 9 11.31 0.53 0.75
C PHE A 9 11.97 1.28 -0.40
N LYS A 10 12.12 2.61 -0.24
CA LYS A 10 12.87 3.46 -1.18
C LYS A 10 13.97 4.21 -0.41
N LYS A 11 15.24 4.00 -0.79
CA LYS A 11 16.40 4.69 -0.18
C LYS A 11 16.68 6.04 -0.84
N ASN A 12 16.45 6.17 -2.13
CA ASN A 12 16.68 7.42 -2.87
C ASN A 12 15.52 8.39 -2.63
N LEU A 13 15.81 9.61 -2.19
CA LEU A 13 14.82 10.65 -1.87
C LEU A 13 13.97 11.02 -3.10
N GLY A 14 14.59 11.17 -4.27
CA GLY A 14 13.88 11.47 -5.51
C GLY A 14 12.92 10.36 -5.91
N LYS A 15 13.33 9.08 -5.80
CA LYS A 15 12.45 7.92 -6.04
C LYS A 15 11.32 7.85 -5.02
N ALA A 16 11.58 8.17 -3.74
CA ALA A 16 10.55 8.21 -2.71
C ALA A 16 9.50 9.28 -3.01
N LYS A 17 9.91 10.52 -3.27
CA LYS A 17 9.01 11.63 -3.61
C LYS A 17 8.20 11.37 -4.89
N ASN A 18 8.83 10.77 -5.89
CA ASN A 18 8.15 10.41 -7.13
C ASN A 18 7.11 9.30 -6.92
N HIS A 19 7.42 8.33 -6.06
CA HIS A 19 6.46 7.29 -5.70
C HIS A 19 5.21 7.88 -5.03
N ILE A 20 5.37 8.83 -4.08
CA ILE A 20 4.24 9.51 -3.45
C ILE A 20 3.40 10.27 -4.50
N LYS A 21 4.05 11.01 -5.42
CA LYS A 21 3.34 11.70 -6.51
C LYS A 21 2.60 10.72 -7.41
N TYR A 22 3.23 9.61 -7.76
CA TYR A 22 2.61 8.59 -8.61
C TYR A 22 1.33 8.03 -7.99
N ILE A 23 1.39 7.57 -6.74
CA ILE A 23 0.20 6.98 -6.10
C ILE A 23 -0.92 8.00 -5.87
N ALA A 24 -0.58 9.29 -5.68
CA ALA A 24 -1.56 10.36 -5.49
C ALA A 24 -2.18 10.86 -6.80
N PHE A 25 -1.36 11.02 -7.84
CA PHE A 25 -1.74 11.68 -9.10
C PHE A 25 -1.95 10.73 -10.27
N ARG A 26 -1.93 9.41 -10.03
CA ARG A 26 -2.37 8.45 -11.04
C ARG A 26 -3.79 8.79 -11.45
N GLN A 27 -4.02 8.90 -12.75
CA GLN A 27 -5.32 9.23 -13.31
C GLN A 27 -6.29 8.06 -13.17
N ARG A 28 -7.53 8.35 -12.80
CA ARG A 28 -8.65 7.42 -12.78
C ARG A 28 -9.34 7.41 -14.17
N SER A 29 -10.14 6.39 -14.43
CA SER A 29 -10.97 6.32 -15.62
C SER A 29 -11.97 7.49 -15.75
N ASP A 30 -12.38 8.08 -14.59
CA ASP A 30 -13.24 9.26 -14.55
C ASP A 30 -12.51 10.61 -14.73
N GLY A 31 -11.22 10.57 -15.05
CA GLY A 31 -10.36 11.74 -15.25
C GLY A 31 -9.87 12.41 -13.96
N LYS A 32 -10.33 11.96 -12.79
CA LYS A 32 -9.88 12.46 -11.48
C LYS A 32 -8.58 11.79 -11.04
N HIS A 33 -7.99 12.28 -9.95
CA HIS A 33 -6.84 11.67 -9.29
C HIS A 33 -7.29 10.95 -8.02
N TYR A 34 -6.50 9.95 -7.59
CA TYR A 34 -6.81 9.18 -6.38
C TYR A 34 -6.65 10.00 -5.11
N GLY A 35 -5.68 10.90 -5.06
CA GLY A 35 -5.35 11.65 -3.84
C GLY A 35 -4.66 10.80 -2.77
N LEU A 36 -4.43 11.41 -1.62
CA LEU A 36 -3.85 10.73 -0.46
C LEU A 36 -4.75 10.84 0.76
N PHE A 37 -4.78 9.79 1.57
CA PHE A 37 -5.41 9.78 2.89
C PHE A 37 -4.39 9.35 3.96
N ASN A 38 -4.71 9.59 5.23
CA ASN A 38 -3.97 9.08 6.39
C ASN A 38 -4.91 8.77 7.56
N ASP A 39 -4.38 8.66 8.77
CA ASP A 39 -5.13 8.42 10.00
C ASP A 39 -6.18 9.50 10.30
N ARG A 40 -5.99 10.74 9.84
CA ARG A 40 -6.81 11.92 10.20
C ARG A 40 -7.56 12.56 9.06
N SER A 41 -7.14 12.35 7.82
CA SER A 41 -7.66 13.08 6.67
C SER A 41 -7.81 12.18 5.45
N ASN A 42 -8.86 12.45 4.67
CA ASN A 42 -9.07 11.86 3.34
C ASN A 42 -8.41 12.68 2.22
N ASN A 43 -7.83 13.83 2.57
CA ASN A 43 -7.17 14.72 1.61
C ASN A 43 -5.85 15.24 2.21
N VAL A 44 -4.79 14.50 2.00
CA VAL A 44 -3.44 14.85 2.49
C VAL A 44 -2.68 15.58 1.40
N ASP A 45 -2.04 16.69 1.76
CA ASP A 45 -1.19 17.45 0.85
C ASP A 45 0.08 16.64 0.49
N VAL A 46 0.18 16.29 -0.80
CA VAL A 46 1.27 15.52 -1.39
C VAL A 46 2.61 16.22 -1.24
N TYR A 47 2.64 17.54 -1.41
CA TYR A 47 3.88 18.30 -1.36
C TYR A 47 4.38 18.47 0.08
N LYS A 48 3.44 18.66 1.03
CA LYS A 48 3.77 18.74 2.46
C LYS A 48 4.35 17.40 2.95
N PHE A 49 3.72 16.27 2.59
CA PHE A 49 4.27 14.95 2.93
C PHE A 49 5.63 14.71 2.26
N ASN A 50 5.79 15.06 0.99
CA ASN A 50 7.08 14.95 0.30
C ASN A 50 8.19 15.82 0.91
N LYS A 51 7.85 17.00 1.45
CA LYS A 51 8.79 17.84 2.18
C LYS A 51 9.24 17.21 3.49
N SER A 52 8.34 16.50 4.20
CA SER A 52 8.69 15.81 5.46
C SER A 52 9.74 14.71 5.27
N LEU A 53 9.89 14.18 4.04
CA LEU A 53 10.93 13.18 3.72
C LEU A 53 12.35 13.75 3.67
N GLU A 54 12.54 15.06 3.74
CA GLU A 54 13.84 15.73 3.80
C GLU A 54 14.44 15.75 5.21
N ASP A 55 13.95 14.90 6.08
CA ASP A 55 14.39 14.77 7.46
C ASP A 55 15.87 14.38 7.56
N LYS A 56 16.62 15.12 8.40
CA LYS A 56 18.05 14.88 8.63
C LYS A 56 18.34 13.48 9.17
N LYS A 57 17.43 12.89 9.97
CA LYS A 57 17.58 11.54 10.56
C LYS A 57 17.64 10.42 9.52
N ILE A 58 17.04 10.65 8.35
CA ILE A 58 17.02 9.71 7.23
C ILE A 58 17.76 10.24 5.99
N SER A 59 18.56 11.28 6.11
CA SER A 59 19.30 11.91 4.99
C SER A 59 20.37 11.01 4.41
N HIS A 60 20.99 10.13 5.21
CA HIS A 60 22.06 9.23 4.76
C HIS A 60 21.60 8.34 3.61
N SER A 61 22.45 8.11 2.61
CA SER A 61 22.15 7.36 1.38
C SER A 61 21.70 5.93 1.62
N SER A 62 22.23 5.25 2.65
CA SER A 62 21.85 3.89 3.02
C SER A 62 20.50 3.79 3.72
N SER A 63 19.97 4.92 4.23
CA SER A 63 18.71 4.94 4.97
C SER A 63 17.52 4.90 4.02
N ALA A 64 16.53 4.08 4.33
CA ALA A 64 15.23 4.19 3.69
C ALA A 64 14.65 5.60 3.94
N LYS A 65 13.95 6.15 2.96
CA LYS A 65 13.19 7.40 3.07
C LYS A 65 11.73 7.10 3.38
N ILE A 66 11.23 6.07 2.72
CA ILE A 66 9.90 5.51 2.97
C ILE A 66 9.98 3.99 2.98
N HIS A 67 9.10 3.39 3.77
CA HIS A 67 8.68 1.99 3.63
C HIS A 67 7.35 1.98 2.89
N THR A 68 7.11 0.95 2.09
CA THR A 68 5.91 0.82 1.27
C THR A 68 5.19 -0.48 1.60
N LEU A 69 3.85 -0.41 1.70
CA LEU A 69 2.96 -1.55 1.82
C LEU A 69 1.95 -1.50 0.68
N ILE A 70 1.51 -2.66 0.21
CA ILE A 70 0.38 -2.78 -0.71
C ILE A 70 -0.56 -3.81 -0.11
N PHE A 71 -1.80 -3.42 0.12
CA PHE A 71 -2.90 -4.31 0.50
C PHE A 71 -3.80 -4.50 -0.71
N SER A 72 -4.04 -5.73 -1.12
CA SER A 72 -4.88 -6.02 -2.28
C SER A 72 -5.78 -7.22 -2.06
N MET A 73 -6.97 -7.16 -2.65
CA MET A 73 -7.90 -8.28 -2.77
C MET A 73 -8.35 -8.44 -4.23
N SER A 74 -9.01 -9.55 -4.56
CA SER A 74 -9.55 -9.72 -5.90
C SER A 74 -10.76 -8.79 -6.11
N GLY A 75 -10.96 -8.33 -7.35
CA GLY A 75 -12.12 -7.51 -7.71
C GLY A 75 -13.45 -8.25 -7.49
N ASP A 76 -13.47 -9.56 -7.71
CA ASP A 76 -14.64 -10.41 -7.41
C ASP A 76 -14.97 -10.39 -5.91
N GLU A 77 -13.95 -10.47 -5.06
CA GLU A 77 -14.11 -10.42 -3.61
C GLU A 77 -14.59 -9.04 -3.16
N PHE A 78 -14.01 -7.99 -3.68
CA PHE A 78 -14.41 -6.60 -3.41
C PHE A 78 -15.89 -6.37 -3.74
N LYS A 79 -16.30 -6.72 -4.97
CA LYS A 79 -17.68 -6.57 -5.44
C LYS A 79 -18.66 -7.42 -4.65
N LYS A 80 -18.38 -8.71 -4.46
CA LYS A 80 -19.27 -9.65 -3.74
C LYS A 80 -19.44 -9.29 -2.27
N SER A 81 -18.44 -8.67 -1.66
CA SER A 81 -18.51 -8.19 -0.28
C SER A 81 -19.23 -6.86 -0.12
N GLY A 82 -19.52 -6.17 -1.23
CA GLY A 82 -20.13 -4.83 -1.20
C GLY A 82 -19.21 -3.74 -0.68
N PHE A 83 -17.89 -3.97 -0.65
CA PHE A 83 -16.93 -3.00 -0.15
C PHE A 83 -16.91 -1.73 -1.00
N GLN A 84 -16.75 -0.61 -0.32
CA GLN A 84 -16.54 0.70 -0.89
C GLN A 84 -15.10 1.19 -0.64
N GLU A 85 -14.70 2.29 -1.28
CA GLU A 85 -13.39 2.89 -1.04
C GLU A 85 -13.17 3.29 0.42
N GLU A 86 -14.23 3.75 1.10
CA GLU A 86 -14.15 4.13 2.52
C GLU A 86 -13.91 2.92 3.43
N ASP A 87 -14.43 1.74 3.09
CA ASP A 87 -14.14 0.52 3.83
C ASP A 87 -12.65 0.17 3.75
N TYR A 88 -12.06 0.35 2.58
CA TYR A 88 -10.62 0.14 2.40
C TYR A 88 -9.78 1.13 3.23
N LYS A 89 -10.18 2.41 3.28
CA LYS A 89 -9.50 3.40 4.11
C LYS A 89 -9.60 3.04 5.59
N THR A 90 -10.78 2.60 6.02
CA THR A 90 -11.04 2.15 7.40
C THR A 90 -10.17 0.97 7.77
N MET A 91 -10.15 -0.09 6.94
CA MET A 91 -9.28 -1.26 7.16
C MET A 91 -7.81 -0.84 7.32
N VAL A 92 -7.32 0.00 6.42
CA VAL A 92 -5.91 0.43 6.47
C VAL A 92 -5.61 1.29 7.69
N ARG A 93 -6.53 2.16 8.10
CA ARG A 93 -6.37 2.96 9.33
C ARG A 93 -6.28 2.08 10.56
N ASN A 94 -7.20 1.12 10.70
CA ASN A 94 -7.20 0.20 11.82
C ASN A 94 -5.91 -0.65 11.85
N ILE A 95 -5.51 -1.22 10.72
CA ILE A 95 -4.26 -2.00 10.61
C ILE A 95 -3.04 -1.15 10.99
N MET A 96 -2.97 0.09 10.53
CA MET A 96 -1.85 0.98 10.84
C MET A 96 -1.86 1.42 12.30
N GLU A 97 -3.03 1.61 12.91
CA GLU A 97 -3.18 1.90 14.33
C GLU A 97 -2.74 0.72 15.18
N ASP A 98 -3.22 -0.49 14.90
CA ASP A 98 -2.85 -1.72 15.61
C ASP A 98 -1.35 -2.00 15.51
N TRP A 99 -0.78 -1.79 14.33
CA TRP A 99 0.66 -1.93 14.15
C TRP A 99 1.45 -0.92 14.98
N GLN A 100 1.02 0.34 15.01
CA GLN A 100 1.65 1.39 15.81
C GLN A 100 1.56 1.09 17.32
N LEU A 101 0.41 0.59 17.78
CA LEU A 101 0.19 0.18 19.16
C LEU A 101 1.09 -1.02 19.54
N LYS A 102 1.10 -2.06 18.71
CA LYS A 102 1.95 -3.25 18.89
C LYS A 102 3.42 -2.88 19.01
N GLU A 103 3.90 -2.03 18.12
CA GLU A 103 5.30 -1.64 18.06
C GLU A 103 5.69 -0.54 19.06
N GLY A 104 4.72 0.15 19.66
CA GLY A 104 4.96 1.34 20.47
C GLY A 104 5.58 2.49 19.68
N LYS A 105 5.27 2.59 18.39
CA LYS A 105 5.85 3.54 17.44
C LYS A 105 4.76 4.37 16.77
N ARG A 106 4.91 5.68 16.78
CA ARG A 106 4.02 6.59 16.07
C ARG A 106 4.67 7.06 14.79
N VAL A 107 4.10 6.74 13.64
CA VAL A 107 4.66 7.04 12.31
C VAL A 107 3.81 8.04 11.54
N GLU A 108 4.45 8.79 10.64
CA GLU A 108 3.75 9.51 9.57
C GLU A 108 3.60 8.58 8.36
N TRP A 109 2.39 8.44 7.88
CA TRP A 109 2.09 7.62 6.70
C TRP A 109 0.99 8.24 5.84
N VAL A 110 0.96 7.84 4.59
CA VAL A 110 -0.09 8.18 3.63
C VAL A 110 -0.50 6.95 2.84
N GLY A 111 -1.75 6.89 2.46
CA GLY A 111 -2.30 5.84 1.60
C GLY A 111 -2.97 6.41 0.35
N ALA A 112 -3.01 5.63 -0.72
CA ALA A 112 -3.80 5.89 -1.92
C ALA A 112 -4.52 4.62 -2.35
N ILE A 113 -5.81 4.71 -2.66
CA ILE A 113 -6.62 3.58 -3.15
C ILE A 113 -6.60 3.59 -4.66
N HIS A 114 -6.27 2.45 -5.25
CA HIS A 114 -6.37 2.22 -6.68
C HIS A 114 -7.34 1.05 -6.89
N ASN A 115 -8.54 1.30 -7.40
CA ASN A 115 -9.58 0.29 -7.56
C ASN A 115 -9.90 -0.07 -9.01
N GLU A 116 -9.10 0.41 -9.96
CA GLU A 116 -9.20 0.10 -11.38
C GLU A 116 -8.51 -1.24 -11.69
N ASP A 117 -8.69 -1.73 -12.92
CA ASP A 117 -8.08 -2.96 -13.43
C ASP A 117 -8.54 -4.27 -12.75
N GLY A 118 -9.69 -4.26 -12.05
CA GLY A 118 -10.27 -5.45 -11.42
C GLY A 118 -9.48 -6.02 -10.22
N HIS A 119 -8.50 -5.25 -9.73
CA HIS A 119 -7.68 -5.58 -8.55
C HIS A 119 -7.59 -4.39 -7.60
N PRO A 120 -8.65 -4.11 -6.82
CA PRO A 120 -8.61 -3.03 -5.84
C PRO A 120 -7.45 -3.22 -4.89
N HIS A 121 -6.65 -2.17 -4.71
CA HIS A 121 -5.50 -2.20 -3.83
C HIS A 121 -5.21 -0.83 -3.22
N VAL A 122 -4.57 -0.84 -2.06
CA VAL A 122 -4.11 0.36 -1.38
C VAL A 122 -2.60 0.36 -1.31
N HIS A 123 -2.00 1.43 -1.82
CA HIS A 123 -0.61 1.75 -1.54
C HIS A 123 -0.52 2.51 -0.23
N VAL A 124 0.35 2.09 0.67
CA VAL A 124 0.71 2.82 1.89
C VAL A 124 2.19 3.17 1.84
N ALA A 125 2.51 4.42 2.10
CA ALA A 125 3.88 4.89 2.23
C ALA A 125 4.10 5.47 3.63
N ILE A 126 5.06 4.89 4.35
CA ILE A 126 5.40 5.24 5.72
C ILE A 126 6.73 5.98 5.71
N LYS A 127 6.80 7.18 6.26
CA LYS A 127 8.06 7.91 6.49
C LYS A 127 8.98 7.04 7.36
N SER A 128 10.25 6.96 7.03
CA SER A 128 11.20 6.11 7.76
C SER A 128 11.70 6.75 9.06
N THR A 129 10.83 7.49 9.76
CA THR A 129 10.99 7.92 11.14
C THR A 129 9.74 7.61 11.95
N TYR A 130 9.89 7.51 13.25
CA TYR A 130 8.79 7.35 14.20
C TYR A 130 9.04 8.14 15.46
N LYS A 131 7.99 8.46 16.19
CA LYS A 131 8.08 8.94 17.58
C LYS A 131 7.85 7.76 18.52
N ASP A 132 8.76 7.59 19.47
CA ASP A 132 8.59 6.61 20.54
C ASP A 132 7.57 7.08 21.59
N ARG A 133 7.39 6.29 22.68
CA ARG A 133 6.44 6.61 23.76
C ARG A 133 6.76 7.92 24.48
N ASP A 134 8.02 8.31 24.48
CA ASP A 134 8.51 9.55 25.10
C ASP A 134 8.43 10.74 24.13
N GLY A 135 7.90 10.52 22.91
CA GLY A 135 7.78 11.54 21.86
C GLY A 135 9.09 11.83 21.13
N ILE A 136 10.15 11.07 21.41
CA ILE A 136 11.46 11.25 20.78
C ILE A 136 11.42 10.66 19.36
N GLU A 137 11.79 11.46 18.37
CA GLU A 137 11.82 10.99 16.98
C GLU A 137 13.07 10.16 16.70
N ARG A 138 12.85 8.95 16.18
CA ARG A 138 13.87 7.95 15.87
C ARG A 138 13.74 7.48 14.43
N LYS A 139 14.82 6.88 13.92
CA LYS A 139 14.82 6.24 12.59
C LYS A 139 14.03 4.93 12.64
N LEU A 140 13.06 4.80 11.72
CA LEU A 140 12.32 3.56 11.52
C LEU A 140 13.11 2.59 10.64
N ASN A 141 13.23 1.36 11.12
CA ASN A 141 13.68 0.23 10.32
C ASN A 141 12.56 -0.82 10.33
N LEU A 142 11.67 -0.74 9.34
CA LEU A 142 10.59 -1.72 9.18
C LEU A 142 11.15 -2.95 8.46
N SER A 143 11.05 -4.11 9.08
CA SER A 143 11.42 -5.37 8.45
C SER A 143 10.48 -5.65 7.27
N VAL A 144 11.05 -6.01 6.12
CA VAL A 144 10.28 -6.49 4.96
C VAL A 144 10.26 -8.04 4.93
N GLY A 145 10.58 -8.67 6.04
CA GLY A 145 10.65 -10.11 6.22
C GLY A 145 9.29 -10.80 6.15
N ARG A 146 9.34 -12.14 6.25
CA ARG A 146 8.15 -12.99 6.15
C ARG A 146 7.19 -12.76 7.31
N GLU A 147 7.69 -12.67 8.53
CA GLU A 147 6.88 -12.54 9.76
C GLU A 147 6.04 -11.26 9.77
N GLU A 148 6.68 -10.12 9.47
CA GLU A 148 5.99 -8.83 9.41
C GLU A 148 4.92 -8.83 8.31
N ARG A 149 5.22 -9.40 7.15
CA ARG A 149 4.26 -9.52 6.04
C ARG A 149 3.08 -10.41 6.40
N GLU A 150 3.31 -11.54 7.07
CA GLU A 150 2.23 -12.42 7.53
C GLU A 150 1.36 -11.74 8.59
N TRP A 151 1.96 -10.93 9.48
CA TRP A 151 1.21 -10.15 10.45
C TRP A 151 0.25 -9.18 9.73
N PHE A 152 0.75 -8.36 8.80
CA PHE A 152 -0.11 -7.45 8.03
C PHE A 152 -1.16 -8.19 7.22
N ARG A 153 -0.85 -9.35 6.66
CA ARG A 153 -1.81 -10.18 5.93
C ARG A 153 -2.91 -10.71 6.85
N LYS A 154 -2.56 -11.14 8.05
CA LYS A 154 -3.51 -11.60 9.06
C LYS A 154 -4.45 -10.46 9.46
N GLN A 155 -3.93 -9.28 9.80
CA GLN A 155 -4.73 -8.12 10.16
C GLN A 155 -5.66 -7.70 9.01
N PHE A 156 -5.18 -7.66 7.78
CA PHE A 156 -6.01 -7.31 6.63
C PHE A 156 -7.17 -8.29 6.42
N ARG A 157 -6.97 -9.56 6.72
CA ARG A 157 -8.04 -10.58 6.71
C ARG A 157 -9.06 -10.31 7.82
N GLU A 158 -8.59 -10.07 9.02
CA GLU A 158 -9.43 -9.82 10.20
C GLU A 158 -10.30 -8.58 10.00
N GLU A 159 -9.74 -7.49 9.52
CA GLU A 159 -10.48 -6.26 9.19
C GLU A 159 -11.57 -6.50 8.13
N LYS A 160 -11.25 -7.22 7.06
CA LYS A 160 -12.25 -7.59 6.05
C LYS A 160 -13.39 -8.40 6.65
N ASP A 161 -13.07 -9.37 7.50
CA ASP A 161 -14.05 -10.24 8.11
C ASP A 161 -14.94 -9.47 9.11
N GLN A 162 -14.40 -8.47 9.80
CA GLN A 162 -15.18 -7.59 10.68
C GLN A 162 -16.19 -6.74 9.89
N ILE A 163 -15.77 -6.09 8.83
CA ILE A 163 -16.65 -5.23 8.02
C ILE A 163 -17.76 -6.04 7.33
N ARG A 164 -17.46 -7.26 6.89
CA ARG A 164 -18.45 -8.15 6.28
C ARG A 164 -19.53 -8.63 7.24
N GLY A 165 -19.21 -8.72 8.52
CA GLY A 165 -20.09 -9.23 9.54
C GLY A 165 -20.24 -10.76 9.58
N PRO A 166 -20.85 -11.29 10.66
CA PRO A 166 -20.88 -12.74 10.91
C PRO A 166 -21.67 -13.54 9.87
N GLU A 167 -22.78 -13.02 9.37
CA GLU A 167 -23.62 -13.75 8.40
C GLU A 167 -22.90 -14.03 7.06
N TRP A 168 -22.07 -13.11 6.61
CA TRP A 168 -21.29 -13.26 5.40
C TRP A 168 -20.18 -14.29 5.59
N ASN A 169 -19.54 -14.25 6.75
CA ASN A 169 -18.47 -15.18 7.11
C ASN A 169 -18.97 -16.62 7.19
N ASP A 170 -20.16 -16.85 7.70
CA ASP A 170 -20.77 -18.18 7.77
C ASP A 170 -21.15 -18.73 6.39
N ARG A 171 -21.68 -17.91 5.50
CA ARG A 171 -21.94 -18.29 4.10
C ARG A 171 -20.65 -18.63 3.35
N TYR A 172 -19.61 -17.87 3.55
CA TYR A 172 -18.31 -18.06 2.91
C TYR A 172 -17.60 -19.31 3.42
N ARG A 173 -17.62 -19.57 4.73
CA ARG A 173 -17.07 -20.79 5.34
C ARG A 173 -17.78 -22.05 4.85
N ARG A 174 -19.11 -22.04 4.76
CA ARG A 174 -19.90 -23.15 4.22
C ARG A 174 -19.63 -23.42 2.74
N GLY A 175 -19.43 -22.39 1.93
CA GLY A 175 -19.04 -22.51 0.54
C GLY A 175 -17.63 -23.07 0.33
N ARG A 176 -16.69 -22.73 1.24
CA ARG A 176 -15.29 -23.19 1.19
C ARG A 176 -15.17 -24.69 1.44
N ASN A 177 -15.96 -25.24 2.36
CA ASN A 177 -15.89 -26.67 2.73
C ASN A 177 -16.41 -27.60 1.62
N LYS A 178 -17.18 -27.11 0.67
CA LYS A 178 -17.69 -27.90 -0.48
C LYS A 178 -16.75 -27.97 -1.68
N GLY A 179 -15.71 -27.13 -1.74
CA GLY A 179 -14.84 -26.97 -2.92
C GLY A 179 -13.34 -27.19 -2.70
N GLN A 180 -12.92 -27.71 -1.55
CA GLN A 180 -11.51 -27.67 -1.12
C GLN A 180 -10.50 -28.50 -1.95
N SER A 181 -10.93 -29.43 -2.77
CA SER A 181 -9.99 -30.32 -3.49
C SER A 181 -9.54 -29.81 -4.86
N LEU A 182 -10.36 -29.01 -5.57
CA LEU A 182 -10.03 -28.54 -6.93
C LEU A 182 -9.46 -27.09 -7.00
N ASP A 183 -9.48 -26.38 -5.88
CA ASP A 183 -9.29 -24.91 -5.90
C ASP A 183 -7.87 -24.45 -5.59
N ILE A 184 -7.03 -25.28 -4.95
CA ILE A 184 -5.68 -24.89 -4.53
C ILE A 184 -4.78 -24.60 -5.73
N THR A 185 -4.85 -25.42 -6.78
CA THR A 185 -4.03 -25.24 -7.99
C THR A 185 -4.49 -24.04 -8.81
N LYS A 186 -5.81 -23.85 -8.95
CA LYS A 186 -6.38 -22.66 -9.64
C LYS A 186 -6.06 -21.37 -8.88
N GLN A 187 -6.11 -21.43 -7.55
CA GLN A 187 -5.80 -20.29 -6.68
C GLN A 187 -4.31 -19.95 -6.70
N PHE A 188 -3.43 -20.97 -6.72
CA PHE A 188 -1.99 -20.78 -6.88
C PHE A 188 -1.66 -20.13 -8.23
N VAL A 189 -2.25 -20.61 -9.33
CA VAL A 189 -2.05 -20.03 -10.67
C VAL A 189 -2.61 -18.60 -10.75
N LYS A 190 -3.76 -18.31 -10.12
CA LYS A 190 -4.34 -16.96 -10.06
C LYS A 190 -3.48 -16.00 -9.26
N ASN A 191 -2.94 -16.46 -8.12
CA ASN A 191 -1.98 -15.69 -7.31
C ASN A 191 -0.66 -15.44 -8.04
N LEU A 192 -0.16 -16.44 -8.77
CA LEU A 192 1.06 -16.30 -9.57
C LEU A 192 0.86 -15.29 -10.72
N LYS A 193 -0.25 -15.38 -11.45
CA LYS A 193 -0.62 -14.41 -12.49
C LYS A 193 -0.75 -12.99 -11.93
N PHE A 194 -1.34 -12.84 -10.75
CA PHE A 194 -1.44 -11.55 -10.07
C PHE A 194 -0.06 -11.00 -9.70
N GLN A 195 0.82 -11.82 -9.13
CA GLN A 195 2.20 -11.40 -8.81
C GLN A 195 2.99 -10.98 -10.04
N ILE A 196 2.82 -11.72 -11.16
CA ILE A 196 3.44 -11.39 -12.44
C ILE A 196 2.92 -10.03 -12.94
N LYS A 197 1.60 -9.81 -12.88
CA LYS A 197 1.00 -8.54 -13.29
C LYS A 197 1.45 -7.37 -12.43
N MET A 198 1.56 -7.55 -11.11
CA MET A 198 2.07 -6.50 -10.21
C MET A 198 3.54 -6.15 -10.49
N ARG A 199 4.37 -7.16 -10.78
CA ARG A 199 5.78 -6.92 -11.21
C ARG A 199 5.85 -6.21 -12.56
N GLN A 200 4.97 -6.53 -13.49
CA GLN A 200 4.88 -5.85 -14.78
C GLN A 200 4.49 -4.37 -14.60
N LEU A 201 3.50 -4.07 -13.76
CA LEU A 201 3.10 -2.70 -13.42
C LEU A 201 4.23 -1.93 -12.73
N GLU A 202 4.99 -2.56 -11.83
CA GLU A 202 6.18 -1.96 -11.23
C GLU A 202 7.28 -1.66 -12.26
N ALA A 203 7.51 -2.58 -13.21
CA ALA A 203 8.48 -2.40 -14.29
C ALA A 203 8.05 -1.31 -15.29
N GLU A 204 6.77 -1.26 -15.62
CA GLU A 204 6.18 -0.22 -16.48
C GLU A 204 6.30 1.16 -15.83
N TYR A 205 5.99 1.25 -14.54
CA TYR A 205 6.20 2.46 -13.74
C TYR A 205 7.67 2.93 -13.74
N GLU A 206 8.63 2.02 -13.52
CA GLU A 206 10.07 2.39 -13.55
C GLU A 206 10.47 2.89 -14.94
N LYS A 207 9.93 2.31 -16.01
CA LYS A 207 10.16 2.72 -17.41
C LYS A 207 9.58 4.11 -17.70
N ASP A 208 8.34 4.37 -17.31
CA ASP A 208 7.70 5.68 -17.47
C ASP A 208 8.44 6.76 -16.67
N MET A 209 8.88 6.43 -15.47
CA MET A 209 9.67 7.32 -14.65
C MET A 209 11.06 7.60 -15.24
N GLU A 210 11.62 6.67 -15.97
CA GLU A 210 12.92 6.86 -16.66
C GLU A 210 12.75 7.76 -17.90
N GLN A 211 11.67 7.58 -18.66
CA GLN A 211 11.32 8.46 -19.79
C GLN A 211 11.05 9.90 -19.34
N LEU A 212 10.31 10.10 -18.26
CA LEU A 212 10.09 11.43 -17.66
C LEU A 212 11.40 12.08 -17.21
N ARG A 213 12.36 11.32 -16.70
CA ARG A 213 13.69 11.80 -16.35
C ARG A 213 14.52 12.19 -17.57
N ALA A 214 14.47 11.37 -18.63
CA ALA A 214 15.15 11.65 -19.90
C ALA A 214 14.61 12.93 -20.52
N HIS A 215 13.28 13.08 -20.57
CA HIS A 215 12.63 14.30 -21.09
C HIS A 215 13.02 15.56 -20.29
N ARG A 216 13.05 15.49 -18.95
CA ARG A 216 13.52 16.63 -18.12
C ARG A 216 15.00 16.95 -18.29
N ARG A 217 15.86 15.95 -18.58
CA ARG A 217 17.29 16.19 -18.86
C ARG A 217 17.47 16.87 -20.22
N SER A 218 16.70 16.49 -21.24
CA SER A 218 16.74 17.14 -22.54
C SER A 218 16.31 18.61 -22.47
N GLN A 219 15.23 18.92 -21.74
CA GLN A 219 14.78 20.31 -21.54
C GLN A 219 15.76 21.20 -20.75
N ARG A 220 16.61 20.60 -19.88
CA ARG A 220 17.65 21.36 -19.16
C ARG A 220 18.92 21.62 -20.00
N ARG A 221 19.14 20.86 -21.08
CA ARG A 221 20.27 21.04 -21.98
C ARG A 221 19.98 22.02 -23.13
N SER A 222 18.70 22.36 -23.33
CA SER A 222 18.22 23.27 -24.35
C SER A 222 17.95 24.70 -23.82
N ARG A 223 18.31 24.94 -22.56
CA ARG A 223 18.39 26.27 -21.90
C ARG A 223 19.83 26.61 -21.55
#